data_3c45874bfc14d056bbeace6514fb2afd
#
_entry.id   3c45874bfc14d056bbeace6514fb2afd
#
_cell.length_a   1.000
_cell.length_b   1.000
_cell.length_c   1.000
_cell.angle_alpha   90.00
_cell.angle_beta   90.00
_cell.angle_gamma   90.00
#
_symmetry.space_group_name_H-M   'P 1'
#
loop_
_entity.id
_entity.type
_entity.pdbx_description
1 polymer ?
#
loop_
_entity_poly.entity_id
_entity_poly.type
_entity_poly.pdbx_seq_one_letter_code
_entity_poly.pdbx_strand_id
1 'polypeptide(L)'
;MQKKKLFQNKFLVHILDVPDVYEIPIEIKKNIKKYDGFVALGCVIKGETPHFDFICSSVFNSILDLSINYNKPIGNGIITALNISQAKNRSVKNKKDKSNKGSESANAVVMILKNEPKKI
;
A
#
# COMPACT_ATOMS: atom_id res chain seq x y z
N MET A 1 -11.97 -6.44 -12.37
CA MET A 1 -11.89 -5.92 -10.99
C MET A 1 -12.68 -6.84 -10.07
N GLN A 2 -12.04 -7.37 -9.06
CA GLN A 2 -12.71 -8.24 -8.10
C GLN A 2 -13.11 -7.45 -6.86
N LYS A 3 -14.34 -7.66 -6.42
CA LYS A 3 -14.75 -7.21 -5.11
C LYS A 3 -14.27 -8.22 -4.08
N LYS A 4 -13.53 -7.74 -3.10
CA LYS A 4 -13.19 -8.54 -1.94
C LYS A 4 -14.25 -8.37 -0.87
N LYS A 5 -14.20 -9.24 0.13
CA LYS A 5 -15.08 -9.13 1.29
C LYS A 5 -14.94 -7.77 1.98
N LEU A 6 -15.98 -7.34 2.63
CA LEU A 6 -15.93 -6.15 3.46
C LEU A 6 -15.01 -6.38 4.66
N PHE A 7 -14.24 -5.36 5.02
CA PHE A 7 -13.57 -5.36 6.31
C PHE A 7 -14.60 -5.29 7.44
N GLN A 8 -14.20 -5.66 8.63
CA GLN A 8 -15.03 -5.56 9.83
C GLN A 8 -15.61 -4.16 10.03
N ASN A 9 -14.97 -3.16 9.46
CA ASN A 9 -15.38 -1.76 9.54
C ASN A 9 -16.25 -1.32 8.36
N LYS A 10 -16.79 -2.27 7.60
CA LYS A 10 -17.71 -2.04 6.48
C LYS A 10 -17.08 -1.31 5.30
N PHE A 11 -15.79 -1.52 5.05
CA PHE A 11 -15.15 -1.01 3.85
C PHE A 11 -15.38 -1.96 2.68
N LEU A 12 -15.78 -1.41 1.55
CA LEU A 12 -15.85 -2.16 0.31
C LEU A 12 -14.49 -2.08 -0.39
N VAL A 13 -13.90 -3.24 -0.65
CA VAL A 13 -12.54 -3.31 -1.20
C VAL A 13 -12.59 -3.76 -2.64
N HIS A 14 -11.96 -2.99 -3.51
CA HIS A 14 -11.74 -3.35 -4.91
C HIS A 14 -10.25 -3.57 -5.15
N ILE A 15 -9.92 -4.58 -5.96
CA ILE A 15 -8.54 -4.87 -6.32
C ILE A 15 -8.32 -4.50 -7.77
N LEU A 16 -7.28 -3.71 -8.01
CA LEU A 16 -6.84 -3.34 -9.36
C LEU A 16 -5.42 -3.85 -9.53
N ASP A 17 -5.20 -4.62 -10.58
CA ASP A 17 -3.87 -5.16 -10.87
C ASP A 17 -3.09 -4.19 -11.76
N VAL A 18 -1.79 -4.11 -11.49
CA VAL A 18 -0.86 -3.30 -12.28
C VAL A 18 0.31 -4.18 -12.73
N PRO A 19 0.99 -3.81 -13.82
CA PRO A 19 2.11 -4.62 -14.31
C PRO A 19 3.27 -4.74 -13.33
N ASP A 20 3.62 -3.64 -12.65
CA ASP A 20 4.73 -3.61 -11.71
C ASP A 20 4.49 -2.49 -10.71
N VAL A 21 5.33 -2.41 -9.67
CA VAL A 21 5.23 -1.35 -8.67
C VAL A 21 5.37 0.05 -9.28
N TYR A 22 6.13 0.17 -10.35
CA TYR A 22 6.33 1.46 -11.03
C TYR A 22 5.02 2.04 -11.55
N GLU A 23 4.04 1.22 -11.90
CA GLU A 23 2.74 1.66 -12.41
C GLU A 23 1.70 1.92 -11.30
N ILE A 24 2.04 1.66 -10.04
CA ILE A 24 1.12 1.89 -8.93
C ILE A 24 0.70 3.36 -8.83
N PRO A 25 1.62 4.34 -8.88
CA PRO A 25 1.21 5.74 -8.73
C PRO A 25 0.22 6.19 -9.81
N ILE A 26 0.42 5.81 -11.07
CA ILE A 26 -0.52 6.23 -12.12
C ILE A 26 -1.88 5.55 -11.97
N GLU A 27 -1.92 4.31 -11.55
CA GLU A 27 -3.19 3.62 -11.33
C GLU A 27 -3.96 4.26 -10.17
N ILE A 28 -3.29 4.64 -9.10
CA ILE A 28 -3.91 5.38 -8.01
C ILE A 28 -4.44 6.73 -8.51
N LYS A 29 -3.63 7.47 -9.24
CA LYS A 29 -4.02 8.80 -9.75
C LYS A 29 -5.26 8.73 -10.63
N LYS A 30 -5.35 7.73 -11.49
CA LYS A 30 -6.52 7.53 -12.36
C LYS A 30 -7.80 7.32 -11.56
N ASN A 31 -7.69 6.72 -10.39
CA ASN A 31 -8.83 6.34 -9.56
C ASN A 31 -8.97 7.22 -8.32
N ILE A 32 -8.24 8.32 -8.26
CA ILE A 32 -8.13 9.11 -7.04
C ILE A 32 -9.47 9.67 -6.56
N LYS A 33 -10.40 9.91 -7.46
CA LYS A 33 -11.72 10.44 -7.13
C LYS A 33 -12.73 9.35 -6.83
N LYS A 34 -12.41 8.10 -7.13
CA LYS A 34 -13.36 6.98 -7.02
C LYS A 34 -13.34 6.30 -5.67
N TYR A 35 -12.27 6.42 -4.92
CA TYR A 35 -12.09 5.70 -3.66
C TYR A 35 -11.67 6.66 -2.55
N ASP A 36 -12.02 6.29 -1.32
CA ASP A 36 -11.69 7.09 -0.14
C ASP A 36 -10.25 6.88 0.32
N GLY A 37 -9.67 5.75 -0.01
CA GLY A 37 -8.29 5.42 0.33
C GLY A 37 -7.76 4.29 -0.53
N PHE A 38 -6.46 4.06 -0.44
CA PHE A 38 -5.78 3.10 -1.28
C PHE A 38 -4.75 2.32 -0.46
N VAL A 39 -4.51 1.09 -0.87
CA VAL A 39 -3.39 0.30 -0.34
C VAL A 39 -2.56 -0.15 -1.53
N ALA A 40 -1.32 0.28 -1.58
CA ALA A 40 -0.38 -0.13 -2.61
C ALA A 40 0.31 -1.41 -2.15
N LEU A 41 0.19 -2.47 -2.94
CA LEU A 41 0.79 -3.77 -2.64
C LEU A 41 1.75 -4.16 -3.75
N GLY A 42 2.89 -4.68 -3.37
CA GLY A 42 3.90 -5.15 -4.31
C GLY A 42 5.14 -5.64 -3.59
N CYS A 43 6.11 -6.05 -4.37
CA CYS A 43 7.37 -6.53 -3.82
C CYS A 43 8.51 -6.12 -4.75
N VAL A 44 9.55 -5.54 -4.17
CA VAL A 44 10.79 -5.21 -4.89
C VAL A 44 11.94 -5.86 -4.17
N ILE A 45 12.70 -6.66 -4.90
CA ILE A 45 13.86 -7.35 -4.36
C ILE A 45 15.12 -6.72 -4.95
N LYS A 46 16.08 -6.44 -4.08
CA LYS A 46 17.33 -5.80 -4.48
C LYS A 46 18.11 -6.68 -5.44
N GLY A 47 18.47 -6.09 -6.58
CA GLY A 47 19.37 -6.72 -7.57
C GLY A 47 20.80 -6.20 -7.40
N GLU A 48 21.61 -6.46 -8.43
CA GLU A 48 23.03 -6.09 -8.44
C GLU A 48 23.27 -4.62 -8.77
N THR A 49 22.25 -3.94 -9.27
CA THR A 49 22.35 -2.54 -9.70
C THR A 49 21.60 -1.62 -8.76
N PRO A 50 21.86 -0.31 -8.79
CA PRO A 50 21.11 0.66 -7.97
C PRO A 50 19.66 0.87 -8.39
N HIS A 51 19.17 0.14 -9.39
CA HIS A 51 17.80 0.21 -9.88
C HIS A 51 16.78 0.08 -8.74
N PHE A 52 17.03 -0.82 -7.81
CA PHE A 52 16.19 -1.04 -6.62
C PHE A 52 15.94 0.27 -5.87
N ASP A 53 17.02 1.01 -5.56
CA ASP A 53 16.91 2.24 -4.77
C ASP A 53 16.17 3.32 -5.55
N PHE A 54 16.43 3.45 -6.85
CA PHE A 54 15.76 4.44 -7.68
C PHE A 54 14.27 4.17 -7.82
N ILE A 55 13.89 2.92 -8.04
CA ILE A 55 12.48 2.54 -8.16
C ILE A 55 11.75 2.73 -6.83
N CYS A 56 12.32 2.26 -5.73
CA CYS A 56 11.69 2.39 -4.42
C CYS A 56 11.50 3.85 -4.04
N SER A 57 12.54 4.66 -4.21
CA SER A 57 12.48 6.08 -3.87
C SER A 57 11.43 6.81 -4.71
N SER A 58 11.42 6.57 -6.03
CA SER A 58 10.47 7.23 -6.92
C SER A 58 9.04 6.85 -6.63
N VAL A 59 8.77 5.57 -6.42
CA VAL A 59 7.41 5.08 -6.15
C VAL A 59 6.92 5.56 -4.80
N PHE A 60 7.74 5.46 -3.76
CA PHE A 60 7.34 5.86 -2.41
C PHE A 60 7.07 7.36 -2.33
N ASN A 61 7.91 8.18 -2.93
CA ASN A 61 7.69 9.63 -2.98
C ASN A 61 6.43 9.98 -3.75
N SER A 62 6.18 9.30 -4.87
CA SER A 62 4.97 9.53 -5.66
C SER A 62 3.70 9.18 -4.90
N ILE A 63 3.70 8.06 -4.18
CA ILE A 63 2.57 7.63 -3.36
C ILE A 63 2.29 8.65 -2.25
N LEU A 64 3.32 9.08 -1.56
CA LEU A 64 3.18 10.06 -0.49
C LEU A 64 2.66 11.40 -1.02
N ASP A 65 3.19 11.85 -2.14
CA ASP A 65 2.74 13.10 -2.77
C ASP A 65 1.27 13.04 -3.17
N LEU A 66 0.84 11.92 -3.75
CA LEU A 66 -0.57 11.73 -4.10
C LEU A 66 -1.46 11.77 -2.86
N SER A 67 -1.04 11.10 -1.81
CA SER A 67 -1.79 11.07 -0.55
C SER A 67 -1.99 12.47 0.02
N ILE A 68 -0.94 13.24 0.08
CA ILE A 68 -0.96 14.58 0.65
C ILE A 68 -1.72 15.55 -0.26
N ASN A 69 -1.46 15.50 -1.57
CA ASN A 69 -2.07 16.43 -2.51
C ASN A 69 -3.57 16.25 -2.66
N TYR A 70 -4.05 15.03 -2.53
CA TYR A 70 -5.48 14.73 -2.71
C TYR A 70 -6.21 14.44 -1.41
N ASN A 71 -5.53 14.56 -0.27
CA ASN A 71 -6.11 14.32 1.05
C ASN A 71 -6.78 12.96 1.17
N LYS A 72 -6.11 11.94 0.64
CA LYS A 72 -6.60 10.55 0.73
C LYS A 72 -5.48 9.65 1.24
N PRO A 73 -5.75 8.81 2.24
CA PRO A 73 -4.72 7.93 2.76
C PRO A 73 -4.33 6.89 1.71
N ILE A 74 -3.04 6.70 1.55
CA ILE A 74 -2.50 5.64 0.71
C ILE A 74 -1.53 4.83 1.57
N GLY A 75 -1.91 3.60 1.89
CA GLY A 75 -1.06 2.70 2.65
C GLY A 75 0.04 2.13 1.77
N ASN A 76 1.28 2.22 2.23
CA ASN A 76 2.40 1.66 1.50
C ASN A 76 2.67 0.24 1.99
N GLY A 77 2.08 -0.73 1.29
CA GLY A 77 2.27 -2.15 1.54
C GLY A 77 3.30 -2.80 0.61
N ILE A 78 4.12 -1.98 -0.05
CA ILE A 78 5.17 -2.48 -0.92
C ILE A 78 6.32 -3.03 -0.08
N ILE A 79 6.60 -4.32 -0.26
CA ILE A 79 7.68 -4.99 0.45
C ILE A 79 8.98 -4.71 -0.29
N THR A 80 9.96 -4.17 0.43
CA THR A 80 11.32 -4.03 -0.07
C THR A 80 12.20 -5.02 0.66
N ALA A 81 12.93 -5.83 -0.07
CA ALA A 81 13.71 -6.89 0.53
C ALA A 81 15.04 -7.06 -0.19
N LEU A 82 16.04 -7.53 0.53
CA LEU A 82 17.36 -7.81 -0.06
C LEU A 82 17.37 -9.16 -0.78
N ASN A 83 16.46 -10.06 -0.39
CA ASN A 83 16.37 -11.38 -0.99
C ASN A 83 14.94 -11.93 -0.85
N ILE A 84 14.69 -13.05 -1.52
CA ILE A 84 13.38 -13.68 -1.55
C ILE A 84 12.94 -14.16 -0.16
N SER A 85 13.86 -14.65 0.66
CA SER A 85 13.54 -15.11 2.01
C SER A 85 12.95 -13.98 2.87
N GLN A 86 13.56 -12.79 2.82
CA GLN A 86 13.02 -11.62 3.52
C GLN A 86 11.66 -11.23 2.99
N ALA A 87 11.47 -11.26 1.67
CA ALA A 87 10.19 -10.93 1.07
C ALA A 87 9.09 -11.88 1.54
N LYS A 88 9.36 -13.16 1.56
CA LYS A 88 8.41 -14.18 2.05
C LYS A 88 8.04 -13.95 3.50
N ASN A 89 9.02 -13.67 4.36
CA ASN A 89 8.77 -13.46 5.78
C ASN A 89 7.86 -12.26 6.04
N ARG A 90 7.98 -11.22 5.24
CA ARG A 90 7.17 -10.00 5.39
C ARG A 90 5.78 -10.12 4.77
N SER A 91 5.58 -11.08 3.89
CA SER A 91 4.30 -11.30 3.22
C SER A 91 3.46 -12.38 3.87
N VAL A 92 4.06 -13.27 4.65
CA VAL A 92 3.35 -14.39 5.27
C VAL A 92 2.54 -13.91 6.47
N LYS A 93 1.31 -14.40 6.55
CA LYS A 93 0.46 -14.16 7.70
C LYS A 93 0.94 -15.05 8.84
N ASN A 94 1.71 -14.49 9.75
CA ASN A 94 2.23 -15.22 10.90
C ASN A 94 1.37 -14.96 12.13
N LYS A 95 0.84 -16.02 12.72
CA LYS A 95 -0.01 -15.92 13.91
C LYS A 95 0.73 -15.40 15.13
N LYS A 96 2.03 -15.60 15.22
CA LYS A 96 2.85 -15.14 16.35
C LYS A 96 3.38 -13.75 16.16
N ASP A 97 3.70 -13.38 14.95
CA ASP A 97 4.19 -12.08 14.58
C ASP A 97 3.16 -11.45 13.67
N LYS A 98 2.40 -10.53 14.18
CA LYS A 98 1.31 -9.88 13.42
C LYS A 98 1.83 -8.92 12.35
N SER A 99 3.12 -8.87 12.12
CA SER A 99 3.73 -7.99 11.13
C SER A 99 3.62 -8.59 9.73
N ASN A 100 2.51 -8.29 9.09
CA ASN A 100 2.35 -8.49 7.66
C ASN A 100 2.26 -7.10 7.05
N LYS A 101 3.13 -6.82 6.09
CA LYS A 101 3.22 -5.47 5.51
C LYS A 101 1.91 -5.00 4.90
N GLY A 102 1.20 -5.90 4.24
CA GLY A 102 -0.11 -5.58 3.66
C GLY A 102 -1.14 -5.23 4.73
N SER A 103 -1.21 -6.02 5.79
CA SER A 103 -2.15 -5.77 6.89
C SER A 103 -1.83 -4.46 7.63
N GLU A 104 -0.55 -4.19 7.87
CA GLU A 104 -0.12 -2.95 8.51
C GLU A 104 -0.54 -1.73 7.70
N SER A 105 -0.32 -1.77 6.38
CA SER A 105 -0.65 -0.66 5.51
C SER A 105 -2.17 -0.46 5.40
N ALA A 106 -2.93 -1.54 5.35
CA ALA A 106 -4.39 -1.47 5.34
C ALA A 106 -4.93 -0.87 6.63
N ASN A 107 -4.39 -1.30 7.78
CA ASN A 107 -4.79 -0.76 9.08
C ASN A 107 -4.47 0.73 9.19
N ALA A 108 -3.36 1.17 8.65
CA ALA A 108 -3.02 2.59 8.63
C ALA A 108 -4.04 3.41 7.84
N VAL A 109 -4.45 2.93 6.68
CA VAL A 109 -5.49 3.60 5.87
C VAL A 109 -6.81 3.67 6.63
N VAL A 110 -7.24 2.57 7.22
CA VAL A 110 -8.48 2.52 8.00
C VAL A 110 -8.44 3.50 9.16
N MET A 111 -7.32 3.55 9.87
CA MET A 111 -7.17 4.48 10.98
C MET A 111 -7.32 5.92 10.54
N ILE A 112 -6.69 6.31 9.44
CA ILE A 112 -6.78 7.68 8.93
C ILE A 112 -8.22 8.00 8.48
N LEU A 113 -8.87 7.07 7.81
CA LEU A 113 -10.26 7.28 7.37
C LEU A 113 -11.23 7.42 8.55
N LYS A 114 -10.93 6.80 9.67
CA LYS A 114 -11.79 6.87 10.88
C LYS A 114 -11.46 8.01 11.80
N ASN A 115 -10.31 8.65 11.62
CA ASN A 115 -9.95 9.76 12.51
C ASN A 115 -10.89 10.93 12.32
N GLU A 116 -11.42 11.41 13.44
CA GLU A 116 -12.22 12.61 13.50
C GLU A 116 -11.66 13.53 14.56
N PRO A 117 -11.70 14.85 14.34
CA PRO A 117 -11.26 15.79 15.37
C PRO A 117 -12.08 15.62 16.63
N LYS A 118 -11.40 15.55 17.78
CA LYS A 118 -12.07 15.56 19.05
C LYS A 118 -12.49 16.99 19.38
N LYS A 119 -13.73 17.16 19.79
CA LYS A 119 -14.20 18.44 20.30
C LYS A 119 -13.61 18.66 21.69
N ILE A 120 -13.12 19.85 21.91
CA ILE A 120 -12.57 20.26 23.20
C ILE A 120 -13.65 20.97 23.99
#